data_db709fae69d6f92f527428286616e977
#
_entry.id   db709fae69d6f92f527428286616e977
#
_cell.length_a   1.000
_cell.length_b   1.000
_cell.length_c   1.000
_cell.angle_alpha   90.00
_cell.angle_beta   90.00
_cell.angle_gamma   90.00
#
_symmetry.space_group_name_H-M   'P 1'
#
loop_
_entity.id
_entity.type
_entity.pdbx_description
1 polymer ?
#
loop_
_entity_poly.entity_id
_entity_poly.type
_entity_poly.pdbx_seq_one_letter_code
_entity_poly.pdbx_strand_id
1 'polypeptide(L)'
;MSARQITIAIDAMGGEGSPYKCLKGAEIFSIKKPNVNFKIFGKKKLIENIFLQKEINLSNYEIINCDENVSDEDNANTILRSRKESSIFKGLKYVKENKDTGFVSAGNTAALMILSRLILGMIDGVDRPAICSNIPNKNSFSLMMDLGANVYVN
;
A
#
# COMPACT_ATOMS: atom_id res chain seq x y z
N MET A 1 5.59 22.01 19.86
CA MET A 1 6.00 21.17 18.71
C MET A 1 4.73 20.71 18.02
N SER A 2 4.50 21.10 16.77
CA SER A 2 3.36 20.59 15.99
C SER A 2 3.53 19.08 15.84
N ALA A 3 2.49 18.31 16.18
CA ALA A 3 2.51 16.85 16.01
C ALA A 3 2.75 16.56 14.52
N ARG A 4 3.75 15.72 14.24
CA ARG A 4 4.10 15.30 12.87
C ARG A 4 2.88 14.60 12.26
N GLN A 5 2.34 15.13 11.18
CA GLN A 5 1.16 14.60 10.53
C GLN A 5 1.57 13.46 9.60
N ILE A 6 1.13 12.25 9.91
CA ILE A 6 1.42 11.04 9.13
C ILE A 6 0.35 10.86 8.07
N THR A 7 0.75 10.47 6.87
CA THR A 7 -0.15 10.08 5.79
C THR A 7 -0.01 8.59 5.47
N ILE A 8 -1.12 7.90 5.25
CA ILE A 8 -1.14 6.52 4.74
C ILE A 8 -1.73 6.54 3.33
N ALA A 9 -0.92 6.16 2.37
CA ALA A 9 -1.33 5.90 1.01
C ALA A 9 -1.83 4.46 0.91
N ILE A 10 -3.08 4.27 0.45
CA ILE A 10 -3.74 2.96 0.39
C ILE A 10 -3.99 2.58 -1.06
N ASP A 11 -3.49 1.42 -1.48
CA ASP A 11 -3.95 0.74 -2.69
C ASP A 11 -5.32 0.12 -2.43
N ALA A 12 -6.36 0.81 -2.85
CA ALA A 12 -7.74 0.36 -2.64
C ALA A 12 -8.19 -0.71 -3.64
N MET A 13 -7.38 -1.04 -4.64
CA MET A 13 -7.72 -2.03 -5.67
C MET A 13 -7.02 -3.36 -5.47
N GLY A 14 -6.06 -3.43 -4.55
CA GLY A 14 -5.29 -4.65 -4.28
C GLY A 14 -5.98 -5.58 -3.29
N GLY A 15 -5.93 -6.88 -3.58
CA GLY A 15 -6.40 -7.95 -2.71
C GLY A 15 -7.89 -8.31 -2.82
N GLU A 16 -8.20 -9.47 -2.27
CA GLU A 16 -9.56 -10.02 -2.27
C GLU A 16 -10.53 -9.17 -1.43
N GLY A 17 -11.69 -8.85 -2.02
CA GLY A 17 -12.72 -8.02 -1.37
C GLY A 17 -12.44 -6.52 -1.38
N SER A 18 -11.44 -6.07 -2.15
CA SER A 18 -11.18 -4.66 -2.42
C SER A 18 -12.26 -4.06 -3.35
N PRO A 19 -12.58 -2.77 -3.21
CA PRO A 19 -11.99 -1.80 -2.27
C PRO A 19 -12.60 -1.83 -0.86
N TYR A 20 -13.71 -2.52 -0.62
CA TYR A 20 -14.43 -2.48 0.66
C TYR A 20 -13.56 -2.83 1.88
N LYS A 21 -12.80 -3.93 1.83
CA LYS A 21 -11.96 -4.35 2.97
C LYS A 21 -10.88 -3.31 3.31
N CYS A 22 -10.28 -2.70 2.30
CA CYS A 22 -9.27 -1.66 2.50
C CYS A 22 -9.85 -0.41 3.16
N LEU A 23 -11.03 0.03 2.69
CA LEU A 23 -11.72 1.19 3.23
C LEU A 23 -12.22 0.95 4.66
N LYS A 24 -12.77 -0.23 4.93
CA LYS A 24 -13.21 -0.61 6.28
C LYS A 24 -12.03 -0.73 7.25
N GLY A 25 -10.90 -1.24 6.78
CA GLY A 25 -9.65 -1.26 7.56
C GLY A 25 -9.16 0.15 7.89
N ALA A 26 -9.20 1.09 6.94
CA ALA A 26 -8.85 2.48 7.17
C ALA A 26 -9.79 3.15 8.20
N GLU A 27 -11.10 2.92 8.09
CA GLU A 27 -12.09 3.40 9.08
C GLU A 27 -11.77 2.90 10.49
N ILE A 28 -11.58 1.59 10.67
CA ILE A 28 -11.24 0.99 11.97
C ILE A 28 -9.93 1.57 12.52
N PHE A 29 -8.94 1.78 11.67
CA PHE A 29 -7.67 2.37 12.09
C PHE A 29 -7.81 3.83 12.48
N SER A 30 -8.63 4.62 11.77
CA SER A 30 -8.84 6.04 12.04
C SER A 30 -9.43 6.30 13.43
N ILE A 31 -10.26 5.38 13.95
CA ILE A 31 -10.79 5.45 15.32
C ILE A 31 -9.66 5.42 16.35
N LYS A 32 -8.62 4.61 16.11
CA LYS A 32 -7.46 4.48 17.01
C LYS A 32 -6.43 5.59 16.80
N LYS A 33 -6.36 6.16 15.61
CA LYS A 33 -5.38 7.17 15.19
C LYS A 33 -6.04 8.30 14.39
N PRO A 34 -6.82 9.18 15.04
CA PRO A 34 -7.64 10.19 14.37
C PRO A 34 -6.84 11.27 13.62
N ASN A 35 -5.56 11.43 13.93
CA ASN A 35 -4.69 12.44 13.31
C ASN A 35 -3.96 11.94 12.06
N VAL A 36 -4.27 10.74 11.57
CA VAL A 36 -3.69 10.20 10.33
C VAL A 36 -4.51 10.64 9.14
N ASN A 37 -3.84 11.05 8.07
CA ASN A 37 -4.47 11.30 6.77
C ASN A 37 -4.41 10.06 5.89
N PHE A 38 -5.41 9.91 5.03
CA PHE A 38 -5.45 8.81 4.06
C PHE A 38 -5.47 9.35 2.64
N LYS A 39 -4.62 8.78 1.78
CA LYS A 39 -4.64 8.96 0.32
C LYS A 39 -5.05 7.63 -0.29
N ILE A 40 -6.25 7.56 -0.85
CA ILE A 40 -6.88 6.33 -1.33
C ILE A 40 -6.75 6.28 -2.85
N PHE A 41 -5.92 5.36 -3.34
CA PHE A 41 -5.63 5.18 -4.76
C PHE A 41 -6.51 4.08 -5.35
N GLY A 42 -7.31 4.40 -6.36
CA GLY A 42 -8.19 3.43 -7.01
C GLY A 42 -9.25 4.07 -7.91
N LYS A 43 -10.17 3.26 -8.43
CA LYS A 43 -11.28 3.74 -9.26
C LYS A 43 -12.23 4.60 -8.45
N LYS A 44 -12.14 5.91 -8.63
CA LYS A 44 -12.85 6.91 -7.81
C LYS A 44 -14.34 6.63 -7.68
N LYS A 45 -15.04 6.44 -8.80
CA LYS A 45 -16.49 6.15 -8.81
C LYS A 45 -16.86 4.90 -8.00
N LEU A 46 -16.03 3.84 -8.08
CA LEU A 46 -16.26 2.60 -7.33
C LEU A 46 -16.07 2.84 -5.82
N ILE A 47 -15.02 3.55 -5.44
CA ILE A 47 -14.72 3.89 -4.05
C ILE A 47 -15.85 4.75 -3.46
N GLU A 48 -16.28 5.81 -4.16
CA GLU A 48 -17.38 6.67 -3.73
C GLU A 48 -18.69 5.89 -3.53
N ASN A 49 -19.02 4.98 -4.45
CA ASN A 49 -20.19 4.11 -4.31
C ASN A 49 -20.10 3.21 -3.06
N ILE A 50 -18.93 2.67 -2.75
CA ILE A 50 -18.71 1.84 -1.55
C ILE A 50 -18.89 2.67 -0.29
N PHE A 51 -18.37 3.89 -0.24
CA PHE A 51 -18.59 4.81 0.89
C PHE A 51 -20.09 5.01 1.18
N LEU A 52 -20.87 5.25 0.13
CA LEU A 52 -22.31 5.46 0.25
C LEU A 52 -23.09 4.19 0.65
N GLN A 53 -22.83 3.06 -0.06
CA GLN A 53 -23.59 1.81 0.13
C GLN A 53 -23.26 1.07 1.42
N LYS A 54 -22.05 1.22 1.93
CA LYS A 54 -21.54 0.50 3.12
C LYS A 54 -21.36 1.40 4.33
N GLU A 55 -21.85 2.65 4.25
CA GLU A 55 -21.83 3.61 5.35
C GLU A 55 -20.46 3.72 6.03
N ILE A 56 -19.41 3.81 5.20
CA ILE A 56 -18.04 3.95 5.70
C ILE A 56 -17.84 5.36 6.22
N ASN A 57 -17.57 5.48 7.51
CA ASN A 57 -17.31 6.74 8.18
C ASN A 57 -15.80 6.96 8.37
N LEU A 58 -15.15 7.45 7.33
CA LEU A 58 -13.74 7.81 7.34
C LEU A 58 -13.59 9.31 7.20
N SER A 59 -12.87 9.93 8.11
CA SER A 59 -12.47 11.34 8.04
C SER A 59 -11.03 11.47 7.53
N ASN A 60 -10.62 12.68 7.13
CA ASN A 60 -9.26 13.00 6.71
C ASN A 60 -8.74 12.12 5.55
N TYR A 61 -9.52 11.99 4.49
CA TYR A 61 -9.13 11.24 3.30
C TYR A 61 -9.26 12.04 2.01
N GLU A 62 -8.50 11.62 1.00
CA GLU A 62 -8.62 12.06 -0.38
C GLU A 62 -8.55 10.86 -1.30
N ILE A 63 -9.43 10.81 -2.32
CA ILE A 63 -9.45 9.75 -3.32
C ILE A 63 -8.70 10.23 -4.56
N ILE A 64 -7.69 9.47 -4.97
CA ILE A 64 -6.88 9.70 -6.16
C ILE A 64 -7.28 8.68 -7.21
N ASN A 65 -7.86 9.15 -8.32
CA ASN A 65 -8.34 8.27 -9.38
C ASN A 65 -7.20 7.51 -10.06
N CYS A 66 -7.41 6.20 -10.20
CA CYS A 66 -6.53 5.27 -10.89
C CYS A 66 -7.37 4.42 -11.84
N ASP A 67 -7.07 4.49 -13.13
CA ASP A 67 -7.87 3.84 -14.17
C ASP A 67 -7.45 2.40 -14.43
N GLU A 68 -6.24 2.02 -14.00
CA GLU A 68 -5.65 0.70 -14.19
C GLU A 68 -5.49 -0.05 -12.87
N ASN A 69 -5.56 -1.37 -12.95
CA ASN A 69 -5.23 -2.29 -11.86
C ASN A 69 -4.06 -3.18 -12.28
N VAL A 70 -3.31 -3.64 -11.28
CA VAL A 70 -2.35 -4.72 -11.43
C VAL A 70 -3.05 -6.02 -11.04
N SER A 71 -3.06 -7.00 -11.95
CA SER A 71 -3.59 -8.35 -11.70
C SER A 71 -2.49 -9.31 -11.27
N ASP A 72 -2.89 -10.47 -10.74
CA ASP A 72 -1.92 -11.54 -10.38
C ASP A 72 -1.27 -12.18 -11.61
N GLU A 73 -1.84 -11.99 -12.81
CA GLU A 73 -1.31 -12.47 -14.08
C GLU A 73 -0.29 -11.50 -14.71
N ASP A 74 -0.24 -10.25 -14.23
CA ASP A 74 0.69 -9.26 -14.75
C ASP A 74 2.13 -9.60 -14.35
N ASN A 75 2.99 -9.79 -15.35
CA ASN A 75 4.42 -9.96 -15.10
C ASN A 75 5.14 -8.61 -14.90
N ALA A 76 6.38 -8.66 -14.40
CA ALA A 76 7.18 -7.48 -14.10
C ALA A 76 7.29 -6.50 -15.27
N ASN A 77 7.49 -7.00 -16.50
CA ASN A 77 7.62 -6.15 -17.68
C ASN A 77 6.30 -5.46 -18.04
N THR A 78 5.17 -6.15 -17.91
CA THR A 78 3.83 -5.59 -18.12
C THR A 78 3.56 -4.47 -17.12
N ILE A 79 3.83 -4.72 -15.84
CA ILE A 79 3.63 -3.74 -14.76
C ILE A 79 4.42 -2.46 -15.03
N LEU A 80 5.70 -2.60 -15.39
CA LEU A 80 6.59 -1.47 -15.61
C LEU A 80 6.23 -0.63 -16.84
N ARG A 81 5.77 -1.27 -17.91
CA ARG A 81 5.51 -0.60 -19.19
C ARG A 81 4.09 -0.07 -19.32
N SER A 82 3.12 -0.80 -18.78
CA SER A 82 1.70 -0.60 -19.09
C SER A 82 0.82 -0.25 -17.90
N ARG A 83 1.33 -0.27 -16.64
CA ARG A 83 0.50 -0.07 -15.44
C ARG A 83 0.85 1.19 -14.66
N LYS A 84 1.27 2.25 -15.35
CA LYS A 84 1.67 3.53 -14.71
C LYS A 84 0.49 4.29 -14.10
N GLU A 85 -0.73 4.00 -14.54
CA GLU A 85 -1.96 4.56 -14.00
C GLU A 85 -2.59 3.69 -12.91
N SER A 86 -1.93 2.60 -12.49
CA SER A 86 -2.41 1.72 -11.43
C SER A 86 -2.30 2.34 -10.04
N SER A 87 -3.15 1.86 -9.13
CA SER A 87 -3.18 2.29 -7.73
C SER A 87 -1.84 2.06 -7.00
N ILE A 88 -1.19 0.93 -7.25
CA ILE A 88 0.16 0.61 -6.73
C ILE A 88 1.20 1.62 -7.23
N PHE A 89 1.26 1.87 -8.55
CA PHE A 89 2.27 2.74 -9.12
C PHE A 89 2.11 4.18 -8.64
N LYS A 90 0.90 4.75 -8.73
CA LYS A 90 0.61 6.11 -8.26
C LYS A 90 0.82 6.26 -6.76
N GLY A 91 0.43 5.26 -5.97
CA GLY A 91 0.61 5.28 -4.52
C GLY A 91 2.08 5.28 -4.12
N LEU A 92 2.92 4.44 -4.72
CA LEU A 92 4.36 4.44 -4.47
C LEU A 92 5.04 5.73 -4.94
N LYS A 93 4.62 6.28 -6.09
CA LYS A 93 5.12 7.58 -6.55
C LYS A 93 4.78 8.69 -5.56
N TYR A 94 3.56 8.70 -5.04
CA TYR A 94 3.14 9.64 -4.01
C TYR A 94 4.02 9.54 -2.75
N VAL A 95 4.32 8.33 -2.29
CA VAL A 95 5.22 8.12 -1.13
C VAL A 95 6.62 8.66 -1.39
N LYS A 96 7.16 8.46 -2.59
CA LYS A 96 8.48 9.00 -2.98
C LYS A 96 8.53 10.53 -2.90
N GLU A 97 7.45 11.18 -3.28
CA GLU A 97 7.37 12.65 -3.39
C GLU A 97 6.96 13.31 -2.06
N ASN A 98 6.42 12.53 -1.10
CA ASN A 98 5.86 13.08 0.14
C ASN A 98 6.50 12.41 1.37
N LYS A 99 7.18 13.21 2.19
CA LYS A 99 7.74 12.76 3.47
C LYS A 99 6.61 12.34 4.43
N ASP A 100 6.96 11.51 5.41
CA ASP A 100 6.02 11.04 6.46
C ASP A 100 4.80 10.28 5.92
N THR A 101 5.00 9.61 4.78
CA THR A 101 3.98 8.80 4.14
C THR A 101 4.39 7.34 4.09
N GLY A 102 3.50 6.44 4.54
CA GLY A 102 3.62 4.99 4.34
C GLY A 102 2.67 4.51 3.25
N PHE A 103 2.98 3.37 2.60
CA PHE A 103 2.13 2.72 1.62
C PHE A 103 1.59 1.39 2.13
N VAL A 104 0.32 1.14 1.91
CA VAL A 104 -0.36 -0.11 2.28
C VAL A 104 -1.05 -0.68 1.05
N SER A 105 -0.75 -1.93 0.73
CA SER A 105 -1.40 -2.70 -0.33
C SER A 105 -1.61 -4.14 0.14
N ALA A 106 -2.75 -4.71 -0.21
CA ALA A 106 -3.05 -6.14 -0.07
C ALA A 106 -3.06 -6.85 -1.43
N GLY A 107 -2.50 -6.21 -2.46
CA GLY A 107 -2.43 -6.72 -3.82
C GLY A 107 -1.22 -7.63 -4.06
N ASN A 108 -0.82 -7.72 -5.32
CA ASN A 108 0.26 -8.59 -5.78
C ASN A 108 1.60 -8.21 -5.12
N THR A 109 2.16 -9.13 -4.33
CA THR A 109 3.41 -8.92 -3.57
C THR A 109 4.61 -8.73 -4.48
N ALA A 110 4.70 -9.47 -5.59
CA ALA A 110 5.81 -9.34 -6.53
C ALA A 110 5.78 -7.97 -7.23
N ALA A 111 4.59 -7.51 -7.63
CA ALA A 111 4.38 -6.19 -8.18
C ALA A 111 4.81 -5.09 -7.19
N LEU A 112 4.39 -5.21 -5.94
CA LEU A 112 4.76 -4.26 -4.89
C LEU A 112 6.27 -4.19 -4.68
N MET A 113 6.96 -5.33 -4.62
CA MET A 113 8.41 -5.38 -4.47
C MET A 113 9.15 -4.75 -5.64
N ILE A 114 8.79 -5.13 -6.88
CA ILE A 114 9.43 -4.64 -8.10
C ILE A 114 9.24 -3.12 -8.23
N LEU A 115 8.01 -2.66 -8.08
CA LEU A 115 7.71 -1.23 -8.19
C LEU A 115 8.32 -0.43 -7.04
N SER A 116 8.34 -0.95 -5.82
CA SER A 116 8.99 -0.28 -4.69
C SER A 116 10.49 -0.09 -4.94
N ARG A 117 11.19 -1.13 -5.41
CA ARG A 117 12.61 -1.05 -5.76
C ARG A 117 12.88 0.01 -6.83
N LEU A 118 12.04 0.06 -7.85
CA LEU A 118 12.23 0.98 -8.98
C LEU A 118 11.87 2.43 -8.66
N ILE A 119 10.77 2.62 -7.93
CA ILE A 119 10.24 3.95 -7.66
C ILE A 119 10.93 4.57 -6.44
N LEU A 120 11.00 3.84 -5.33
CA LEU A 120 11.57 4.34 -4.08
C LEU A 120 13.10 4.24 -4.06
N GLY A 121 13.65 3.24 -4.75
CA GLY A 121 15.07 2.88 -4.69
C GLY A 121 15.37 1.92 -3.55
N MET A 122 16.67 1.73 -3.30
CA MET A 122 17.20 0.87 -2.23
C MET A 122 17.85 1.73 -1.15
N ILE A 123 17.91 1.19 0.06
CA ILE A 123 18.68 1.77 1.16
C ILE A 123 20.16 1.51 0.88
N ASP A 124 21.02 2.48 1.17
CA ASP A 124 22.48 2.34 0.96
C ASP A 124 23.03 1.09 1.66
N GLY A 125 23.79 0.30 0.92
CA GLY A 125 24.35 -0.97 1.40
C GLY A 125 23.38 -2.16 1.37
N VAL A 126 22.15 -1.99 0.86
CA VAL A 126 21.18 -3.07 0.68
C VAL A 126 20.96 -3.34 -0.80
N ASP A 127 21.36 -4.50 -1.29
CA ASP A 127 21.28 -4.84 -2.72
C ASP A 127 19.91 -5.35 -3.16
N ARG A 128 19.15 -5.96 -2.24
CA ARG A 128 17.86 -6.59 -2.53
C ARG A 128 16.82 -6.26 -1.47
N PRO A 129 15.55 -6.03 -1.87
CA PRO A 129 14.47 -5.90 -0.92
C PRO A 129 14.18 -7.25 -0.26
N ALA A 130 13.77 -7.25 1.00
CA ALA A 130 13.34 -8.44 1.72
C ALA A 130 11.96 -8.21 2.33
N ILE A 131 11.12 -9.24 2.30
CA ILE A 131 9.84 -9.23 3.02
C ILE A 131 10.13 -9.54 4.48
N CYS A 132 9.72 -8.63 5.37
CA CYS A 132 9.90 -8.76 6.80
C CYS A 132 8.55 -8.84 7.50
N SER A 133 8.42 -9.69 8.50
CA SER A 133 7.23 -9.79 9.33
C SER A 133 7.57 -9.99 10.79
N ASN A 134 6.72 -9.44 11.66
CA ASN A 134 6.78 -9.68 13.08
C ASN A 134 6.01 -10.96 13.43
N ILE A 135 6.71 -11.97 13.90
CA ILE A 135 6.13 -13.24 14.35
C ILE A 135 5.99 -13.19 15.86
N PRO A 136 4.77 -13.35 16.42
CA PRO A 136 4.57 -13.34 17.86
C PRO A 136 5.30 -14.50 18.55
N ASN A 137 5.90 -14.23 19.68
CA ASN A 137 6.50 -15.23 20.55
C ASN A 137 5.96 -15.07 21.98
N LYS A 138 6.42 -15.91 22.92
CA LYS A 138 5.90 -15.97 24.30
C LYS A 138 5.94 -14.62 25.02
N ASN A 139 6.95 -13.79 24.77
CA ASN A 139 7.19 -12.58 25.56
C ASN A 139 7.03 -11.27 24.72
N SER A 140 7.08 -11.37 23.39
CA SER A 140 7.06 -10.21 22.50
C SER A 140 6.85 -10.66 21.05
N PHE A 141 7.74 -10.27 20.14
CA PHE A 141 7.78 -10.70 18.75
C PHE A 141 9.24 -10.91 18.31
N SER A 142 9.41 -11.72 17.26
CA SER A 142 10.66 -11.90 16.54
C SER A 142 10.49 -11.37 15.14
N LEU A 143 11.48 -10.63 14.63
CA LEU A 143 11.48 -10.18 13.23
C LEU A 143 11.97 -11.34 12.37
N MET A 144 11.12 -11.79 11.44
CA MET A 144 11.48 -12.76 10.40
C MET A 144 11.65 -12.04 9.08
N MET A 145 12.72 -12.32 8.36
CA MET A 145 13.08 -11.66 7.11
C MET A 145 13.14 -12.67 5.97
N ASP A 146 12.99 -12.14 4.75
CA ASP A 146 13.04 -12.84 3.48
C ASP A 146 12.04 -13.99 3.32
N LEU A 147 10.78 -13.65 3.58
CA LEU A 147 9.65 -14.58 3.53
C LEU A 147 9.23 -14.86 2.07
N GLY A 148 10.06 -15.59 1.33
CA GLY A 148 9.78 -16.06 -0.04
C GLY A 148 9.99 -15.04 -1.15
N ALA A 149 10.69 -13.93 -0.87
CA ALA A 149 10.96 -12.90 -1.86
C ALA A 149 12.17 -13.19 -2.74
N ASN A 150 13.14 -13.90 -2.20
CA ASN A 150 14.38 -14.28 -2.89
C ASN A 150 14.54 -15.80 -2.93
N VAL A 151 15.09 -16.31 -4.05
CA VAL A 151 15.36 -17.75 -4.23
C VAL A 151 16.65 -18.16 -3.50
N TYR A 152 17.61 -17.24 -3.38
CA TYR A 152 18.88 -17.45 -2.68
C TYR A 152 19.06 -16.34 -1.64
N VAL A 153 19.34 -16.76 -0.41
CA VAL A 153 19.69 -15.89 0.72
C VAL A 153 21.19 -16.10 0.98
N ASN A 154 21.97 -15.03 0.80
CA ASN A 154 23.41 -15.02 1.13
C ASN A 154 23.59 -14.37 2.50
#